data_105cd35ceab6e1b385c844f39ef275f3
#
_entry.id   105cd35ceab6e1b385c844f39ef275f3
#
_cell.length_a   1.000
_cell.length_b   1.000
_cell.length_c   1.000
_cell.angle_alpha   90.00
_cell.angle_beta   90.00
_cell.angle_gamma   90.00
#
_symmetry.space_group_name_H-M   'P 1'
#
loop_
_entity.id
_entity.type
_entity.pdbx_description
1 polymer ?
#
loop_
_entity_poly.entity_id
_entity_poly.type
_entity_poly.pdbx_seq_one_letter_code
_entity_poly.pdbx_strand_id
1 'polypeptide(L)'
;LLVTLHPEIKNHHHQEQKETRKQGNMEYMSQEGYDELVAELQHMVNVELPAVRDAIAEARDKGDLSENFEYHAAKREQGKLLSRISFKQKVLENARVIDKSRLKSDTVGLLSKIKITNLANKCSMNYTIVNPHEADLHSGKISIKSPIAKALLGKKAGEEVMVKVPAGLLKFRLDSVEL
;
A
#
# COMPACT_ATOMS: atom_id res chain seq x y z
N LEU A 1 -34.61 -25.98 -31.87
CA LEU A 1 -35.06 -25.54 -30.55
C LEU A 1 -33.96 -24.68 -29.93
N LEU A 2 -34.08 -23.35 -30.15
CA LEU A 2 -33.21 -22.31 -29.57
C LEU A 2 -33.72 -22.05 -28.15
N VAL A 3 -32.92 -22.44 -27.12
CA VAL A 3 -33.17 -22.05 -25.74
C VAL A 3 -32.70 -20.61 -25.56
N THR A 4 -33.66 -19.69 -25.54
CA THR A 4 -33.43 -18.30 -25.13
C THR A 4 -33.20 -18.24 -23.63
N LEU A 5 -31.94 -18.05 -23.24
CA LEU A 5 -31.54 -17.79 -21.85
C LEU A 5 -32.12 -16.44 -21.39
N HIS A 6 -32.90 -16.47 -20.33
CA HIS A 6 -33.56 -15.32 -19.70
C HIS A 6 -32.57 -14.21 -19.36
N PRO A 7 -32.90 -12.92 -19.55
CA PRO A 7 -32.02 -11.78 -19.29
C PRO A 7 -31.59 -11.63 -17.83
N GLU A 8 -32.33 -12.20 -16.88
CA GLU A 8 -31.98 -12.17 -15.45
C GLU A 8 -30.72 -12.98 -15.09
N ILE A 9 -30.43 -14.07 -15.80
CA ILE A 9 -29.24 -14.90 -15.54
C ILE A 9 -27.95 -14.17 -15.94
N LYS A 10 -28.01 -13.30 -16.98
CA LYS A 10 -26.86 -12.51 -17.44
C LYS A 10 -26.51 -11.40 -16.42
N ASN A 11 -27.50 -10.82 -15.76
CA ASN A 11 -27.28 -9.79 -14.75
C ASN A 11 -26.66 -10.36 -13.45
N HIS A 12 -27.10 -11.53 -13.02
CA HIS A 12 -26.53 -12.21 -11.84
C HIS A 12 -25.05 -12.58 -12.05
N HIS A 13 -24.73 -13.14 -13.20
CA HIS A 13 -23.33 -13.51 -13.51
C HIS A 13 -22.41 -12.32 -13.67
N HIS A 14 -22.94 -11.17 -14.12
CA HIS A 14 -22.17 -9.92 -14.23
C HIS A 14 -21.97 -9.23 -12.88
N GLN A 15 -22.90 -9.38 -11.94
CA GLN A 15 -22.77 -8.90 -10.58
C GLN A 15 -21.80 -9.76 -9.76
N GLU A 16 -21.90 -11.10 -9.86
CA GLU A 16 -20.94 -12.02 -9.23
C GLU A 16 -19.50 -11.83 -9.73
N GLN A 17 -19.31 -11.59 -11.03
CA GLN A 17 -17.97 -11.27 -11.57
C GLN A 17 -17.44 -9.90 -11.13
N LYS A 18 -18.31 -8.91 -10.86
CA LYS A 18 -17.90 -7.62 -10.28
C LYS A 18 -17.55 -7.74 -8.79
N GLU A 19 -18.27 -8.57 -8.04
CA GLU A 19 -18.00 -8.82 -6.63
C GLU A 19 -16.75 -9.67 -6.43
N THR A 20 -16.51 -10.70 -7.25
CA THR A 20 -15.27 -11.48 -7.23
C THR A 20 -14.05 -10.66 -7.68
N ARG A 21 -14.20 -9.72 -8.60
CA ARG A 21 -13.13 -8.76 -8.95
C ARG A 21 -12.86 -7.75 -7.85
N LYS A 22 -13.86 -7.36 -7.05
CA LYS A 22 -13.68 -6.50 -5.87
C LYS A 22 -12.97 -7.25 -4.73
N GLN A 23 -13.24 -8.53 -4.53
CA GLN A 23 -12.56 -9.34 -3.51
C GLN A 23 -11.06 -9.58 -3.80
N GLY A 24 -10.65 -9.61 -5.08
CA GLY A 24 -9.26 -9.82 -5.48
C GLY A 24 -8.30 -8.64 -5.21
N ASN A 25 -8.83 -7.47 -4.84
CA ASN A 25 -8.03 -6.25 -4.69
C ASN A 25 -8.12 -5.62 -3.30
N MET A 26 -8.75 -6.31 -2.32
CA MET A 26 -8.81 -5.80 -0.95
C MET A 26 -7.43 -5.85 -0.30
N GLU A 27 -7.02 -4.73 0.29
CA GLU A 27 -5.77 -4.59 1.01
C GLU A 27 -6.05 -4.31 2.49
N TYR A 28 -5.54 -5.19 3.35
CA TYR A 28 -5.66 -5.02 4.78
C TYR A 28 -4.54 -4.13 5.32
N MET A 29 -4.88 -3.22 6.21
CA MET A 29 -3.92 -2.31 6.84
C MET A 29 -4.30 -1.98 8.29
N SER A 30 -3.39 -1.31 9.01
CA SER A 30 -3.69 -0.82 10.35
C SER A 30 -4.68 0.35 10.31
N GLN A 31 -5.33 0.66 11.45
CA GLN A 31 -6.14 1.87 11.57
C GLN A 31 -5.28 3.12 11.38
N GLU A 32 -4.09 3.13 11.99
CA GLU A 32 -3.15 4.24 11.88
C GLU A 32 -2.76 4.50 10.43
N GLY A 33 -2.40 3.46 9.66
CA GLY A 33 -2.06 3.59 8.24
C GLY A 33 -3.23 4.05 7.37
N TYR A 34 -4.45 3.62 7.69
CA TYR A 34 -5.64 4.11 7.02
C TYR A 34 -5.85 5.60 7.28
N ASP A 35 -5.75 6.03 8.54
CA ASP A 35 -5.94 7.43 8.93
C ASP A 35 -4.85 8.34 8.33
N GLU A 36 -3.58 7.88 8.28
CA GLU A 36 -2.50 8.59 7.61
C GLU A 36 -2.77 8.78 6.11
N LEU A 37 -3.22 7.73 5.41
CA LEU A 37 -3.58 7.82 3.99
C LEU A 37 -4.74 8.79 3.74
N VAL A 38 -5.75 8.81 4.63
CA VAL A 38 -6.86 9.77 4.56
C VAL A 38 -6.35 11.20 4.75
N ALA A 39 -5.49 11.43 5.76
CA ALA A 39 -4.92 12.74 6.02
C ALA A 39 -4.07 13.26 4.86
N GLU A 40 -3.23 12.40 4.27
CA GLU A 40 -2.45 12.75 3.09
C GLU A 40 -3.34 13.10 1.89
N LEU A 41 -4.39 12.32 1.64
CA LEU A 41 -5.33 12.61 0.55
C LEU A 41 -6.03 13.95 0.76
N GLN A 42 -6.47 14.23 1.99
CA GLN A 42 -7.09 15.51 2.34
C GLN A 42 -6.12 16.67 2.15
N HIS A 43 -4.86 16.53 2.52
CA HIS A 43 -3.83 17.54 2.30
C HIS A 43 -3.62 17.82 0.81
N MET A 44 -3.50 16.78 -0.02
CA MET A 44 -3.36 16.94 -1.46
C MET A 44 -4.55 17.70 -2.09
N VAL A 45 -5.77 17.38 -1.66
CA VAL A 45 -6.99 17.97 -2.23
C VAL A 45 -7.22 19.39 -1.73
N ASN A 46 -6.98 19.64 -0.43
CA ASN A 46 -7.37 20.89 0.21
C ASN A 46 -6.25 21.93 0.26
N VAL A 47 -4.97 21.51 0.11
CA VAL A 47 -3.80 22.39 0.18
C VAL A 47 -3.02 22.39 -1.13
N GLU A 48 -2.52 21.22 -1.58
CA GLU A 48 -1.65 21.17 -2.75
C GLU A 48 -2.41 21.52 -4.05
N LEU A 49 -3.62 21.02 -4.24
CA LEU A 49 -4.39 21.23 -5.47
C LEU A 49 -4.83 22.70 -5.65
N PRO A 50 -5.32 23.42 -4.64
CA PRO A 50 -5.54 24.86 -4.73
C PRO A 50 -4.26 25.64 -5.06
N ALA A 51 -3.15 25.37 -4.37
CA ALA A 51 -1.87 26.04 -4.63
C ALA A 51 -1.39 25.89 -6.08
N VAL A 52 -1.53 24.68 -6.65
CA VAL A 52 -1.20 24.45 -8.06
C VAL A 52 -2.16 25.18 -9.02
N ARG A 53 -3.43 25.30 -8.67
CA ARG A 53 -4.42 26.07 -9.45
C ARG A 53 -4.07 27.57 -9.45
N ASP A 54 -3.68 28.11 -8.31
CA ASP A 54 -3.26 29.50 -8.16
C ASP A 54 -1.99 29.77 -8.98
N ALA A 55 -1.01 28.87 -8.94
CA ALA A 55 0.21 28.96 -9.77
C ALA A 55 -0.11 28.93 -11.27
N ILE A 56 -1.11 28.14 -11.71
CA ILE A 56 -1.56 28.16 -13.10
C ILE A 56 -2.22 29.49 -13.47
N ALA A 57 -3.04 30.03 -12.58
CA ALA A 57 -3.70 31.32 -12.80
C ALA A 57 -2.66 32.45 -12.90
N GLU A 58 -1.72 32.53 -11.97
CA GLU A 58 -0.62 33.49 -11.97
C GLU A 58 0.22 33.41 -13.24
N ALA A 59 0.57 32.20 -13.66
CA ALA A 59 1.33 31.99 -14.90
C ALA A 59 0.56 32.46 -16.15
N ARG A 60 -0.76 32.27 -16.18
CA ARG A 60 -1.61 32.78 -17.29
C ARG A 60 -1.60 34.28 -17.42
N ASP A 61 -1.60 34.97 -16.29
CA ASP A 61 -1.64 36.46 -16.25
C ASP A 61 -0.34 37.07 -16.75
N LYS A 62 0.75 36.30 -16.85
CA LYS A 62 2.07 36.77 -17.33
C LYS A 62 2.20 36.83 -18.85
N GLY A 63 1.19 36.41 -19.65
CA GLY A 63 1.18 36.63 -21.10
C GLY A 63 1.02 35.36 -21.96
N ASP A 64 1.65 35.35 -23.15
CA ASP A 64 1.46 34.29 -24.16
C ASP A 64 1.72 32.89 -23.62
N LEU A 65 0.68 32.04 -23.70
CA LEU A 65 0.71 30.69 -23.15
C LEU A 65 1.59 29.72 -23.95
N SER A 66 1.82 29.99 -25.23
CA SER A 66 2.58 29.08 -26.11
C SER A 66 4.07 29.03 -25.75
N GLU A 67 4.63 30.13 -25.26
CA GLU A 67 6.04 30.25 -24.86
C GLU A 67 6.23 30.34 -23.34
N ASN A 68 5.14 30.19 -22.56
CA ASN A 68 5.16 30.34 -21.11
C ASN A 68 5.59 29.04 -20.40
N PHE A 69 6.88 28.92 -20.09
CA PHE A 69 7.46 27.76 -19.40
C PHE A 69 6.85 27.54 -18.00
N GLU A 70 6.53 28.60 -17.27
CA GLU A 70 5.91 28.52 -15.93
C GLU A 70 4.52 27.89 -16.02
N TYR A 71 3.71 28.31 -16.97
CA TYR A 71 2.38 27.73 -17.22
C TYR A 71 2.47 26.23 -17.53
N HIS A 72 3.37 25.84 -18.44
CA HIS A 72 3.54 24.42 -18.79
C HIS A 72 4.10 23.61 -17.62
N ALA A 73 4.99 24.17 -16.80
CA ALA A 73 5.48 23.50 -15.60
C ALA A 73 4.34 23.29 -14.58
N ALA A 74 3.55 24.30 -14.28
CA ALA A 74 2.43 24.21 -13.35
C ALA A 74 1.35 23.22 -13.84
N LYS A 75 1.07 23.17 -15.15
CA LYS A 75 0.17 22.17 -15.74
C LYS A 75 0.70 20.74 -15.59
N ARG A 76 2.00 20.53 -15.77
CA ARG A 76 2.61 19.20 -15.52
C ARG A 76 2.50 18.80 -14.05
N GLU A 77 2.76 19.72 -13.11
CA GLU A 77 2.60 19.45 -11.68
C GLU A 77 1.14 19.12 -11.32
N GLN A 78 0.17 19.85 -11.88
CA GLN A 78 -1.25 19.52 -11.74
C GLN A 78 -1.56 18.09 -12.18
N GLY A 79 -1.06 17.67 -13.35
CA GLY A 79 -1.26 16.31 -13.87
C GLY A 79 -0.68 15.24 -12.93
N LYS A 80 0.54 15.45 -12.41
CA LYS A 80 1.16 14.54 -11.45
C LYS A 80 0.37 14.44 -10.15
N LEU A 81 -0.05 15.60 -9.61
CA LEU A 81 -0.82 15.66 -8.37
C LEU A 81 -2.18 14.94 -8.51
N LEU A 82 -2.91 15.20 -9.60
CA LEU A 82 -4.19 14.52 -9.87
C LEU A 82 -4.02 13.00 -10.00
N SER A 83 -2.92 12.55 -10.61
CA SER A 83 -2.60 11.11 -10.69
C SER A 83 -2.32 10.51 -9.31
N ARG A 84 -1.58 11.22 -8.44
CA ARG A 84 -1.34 10.80 -7.05
C ARG A 84 -2.63 10.73 -6.23
N ILE A 85 -3.50 11.75 -6.37
CA ILE A 85 -4.81 11.79 -5.72
C ILE A 85 -5.65 10.58 -6.17
N SER A 86 -5.78 10.35 -7.47
CA SER A 86 -6.55 9.22 -8.02
C SER A 86 -6.00 7.87 -7.52
N PHE A 87 -4.69 7.70 -7.47
CA PHE A 87 -4.06 6.49 -6.94
C PHE A 87 -4.41 6.27 -5.47
N LYS A 88 -4.26 7.29 -4.61
CA LYS A 88 -4.58 7.18 -3.18
C LYS A 88 -6.08 6.92 -2.93
N GLN A 89 -6.96 7.54 -3.72
CA GLN A 89 -8.40 7.25 -3.66
C GLN A 89 -8.68 5.76 -3.93
N LYS A 90 -8.07 5.18 -4.96
CA LYS A 90 -8.22 3.75 -5.28
C LYS A 90 -7.68 2.85 -4.16
N VAL A 91 -6.56 3.22 -3.54
CA VAL A 91 -6.03 2.48 -2.38
C VAL A 91 -7.03 2.47 -1.24
N LEU A 92 -7.58 3.65 -0.88
CA LEU A 92 -8.57 3.77 0.19
C LEU A 92 -9.89 3.03 -0.10
N GLU A 93 -10.36 3.04 -1.35
CA GLU A 93 -11.56 2.28 -1.76
C GLU A 93 -11.41 0.78 -1.51
N ASN A 94 -10.20 0.24 -1.72
CA ASN A 94 -9.87 -1.17 -1.54
C ASN A 94 -9.37 -1.51 -0.13
N ALA A 95 -9.07 -0.50 0.68
CA ALA A 95 -8.54 -0.68 2.03
C ALA A 95 -9.58 -1.26 2.99
N ARG A 96 -9.11 -2.13 3.87
CA ARG A 96 -9.88 -2.68 5.00
C ARG A 96 -9.01 -2.62 6.24
N VAL A 97 -9.53 -2.00 7.28
CA VAL A 97 -8.83 -1.97 8.57
C VAL A 97 -8.90 -3.33 9.24
N ILE A 98 -7.75 -3.79 9.72
CA ILE A 98 -7.66 -5.05 10.42
C ILE A 98 -8.18 -4.91 11.85
N ASP A 99 -9.03 -5.85 12.24
CA ASP A 99 -9.36 -6.08 13.64
C ASP A 99 -8.22 -6.87 14.31
N LYS A 100 -7.43 -6.15 15.13
CA LYS A 100 -6.28 -6.73 15.85
C LYS A 100 -6.68 -7.90 16.77
N SER A 101 -7.94 -7.95 17.24
CA SER A 101 -8.44 -9.04 18.10
C SER A 101 -8.50 -10.40 17.40
N ARG A 102 -8.51 -10.41 16.08
CA ARG A 102 -8.58 -11.63 15.24
C ARG A 102 -7.22 -12.13 14.78
N LEU A 103 -6.15 -11.41 15.09
CA LEU A 103 -4.80 -11.80 14.68
C LEU A 103 -4.25 -12.86 15.62
N LYS A 104 -3.46 -13.78 15.04
CA LYS A 104 -2.72 -14.78 15.82
C LYS A 104 -1.43 -14.17 16.33
N SER A 105 -1.13 -14.34 17.62
CA SER A 105 0.09 -13.84 18.27
C SER A 105 1.27 -14.81 18.22
N ASP A 106 1.03 -16.08 17.80
CA ASP A 106 2.05 -17.14 17.81
C ASP A 106 2.73 -17.37 16.46
N THR A 107 2.20 -16.77 15.40
CA THR A 107 2.70 -16.91 14.03
C THR A 107 2.83 -15.56 13.37
N VAL A 108 3.85 -15.41 12.52
CA VAL A 108 4.10 -14.18 11.78
C VAL A 108 2.98 -13.91 10.78
N GLY A 109 2.38 -12.74 10.89
CA GLY A 109 1.35 -12.24 9.99
C GLY A 109 1.42 -10.72 9.81
N LEU A 110 0.40 -10.15 9.20
CA LEU A 110 0.28 -8.69 9.09
C LEU A 110 0.12 -8.10 10.50
N LEU A 111 0.78 -6.96 10.76
CA LEU A 111 0.91 -6.26 12.03
C LEU A 111 1.74 -6.98 13.11
N SER A 112 2.32 -8.17 12.83
CA SER A 112 3.24 -8.82 13.77
C SER A 112 4.50 -7.99 13.94
N LYS A 113 4.91 -7.81 15.21
CA LYS A 113 6.22 -7.31 15.59
C LYS A 113 7.14 -8.51 15.74
N ILE A 114 8.24 -8.50 15.03
CA ILE A 114 9.18 -9.62 14.97
C ILE A 114 10.58 -9.17 15.36
N LYS A 115 11.29 -10.04 16.06
CA LYS A 115 12.73 -9.94 16.23
C LYS A 115 13.39 -11.05 15.45
N ILE A 116 14.33 -10.70 14.57
CA ILE A 116 15.10 -11.66 13.77
C ILE A 116 16.58 -11.44 13.98
N THR A 117 17.35 -12.53 13.92
CA THR A 117 18.81 -12.50 13.98
C THR A 117 19.40 -13.06 12.70
N ASN A 118 20.25 -12.30 12.06
CA ASN A 118 21.06 -12.78 10.94
C ASN A 118 22.15 -13.71 11.47
N LEU A 119 22.13 -14.99 11.05
CA LEU A 119 23.02 -16.01 11.59
C LEU A 119 24.47 -15.88 11.11
N ALA A 120 24.72 -15.12 10.02
CA ALA A 120 26.08 -14.91 9.51
C ALA A 120 26.87 -13.89 10.36
N ASN A 121 26.25 -12.77 10.71
CA ASN A 121 26.90 -11.66 11.42
C ASN A 121 26.40 -11.46 12.87
N LYS A 122 25.45 -12.29 13.33
CA LYS A 122 24.83 -12.24 14.68
C LYS A 122 24.08 -10.93 14.98
N CYS A 123 23.79 -10.11 13.96
CA CYS A 123 23.02 -8.89 14.15
C CYS A 123 21.53 -9.20 14.28
N SER A 124 20.91 -8.64 15.33
CA SER A 124 19.47 -8.72 15.56
C SER A 124 18.77 -7.45 15.07
N MET A 125 17.58 -7.61 14.52
CA MET A 125 16.74 -6.52 13.99
C MET A 125 15.30 -6.71 14.43
N ASN A 126 14.64 -5.59 14.74
CA ASN A 126 13.21 -5.58 15.07
C ASN A 126 12.44 -4.98 13.90
N TYR A 127 11.39 -5.65 13.47
CA TYR A 127 10.53 -5.19 12.41
C TYR A 127 9.06 -5.37 12.78
N THR A 128 8.22 -4.49 12.22
CA THR A 128 6.77 -4.69 12.18
C THR A 128 6.37 -4.96 10.73
N ILE A 129 5.61 -6.04 10.50
CA ILE A 129 5.12 -6.39 9.17
C ILE A 129 3.85 -5.60 8.89
N VAL A 130 3.88 -4.78 7.85
CA VAL A 130 2.80 -3.85 7.51
C VAL A 130 2.37 -3.97 6.06
N ASN A 131 1.25 -3.31 5.72
CA ASN A 131 0.85 -3.12 4.32
C ASN A 131 1.95 -2.36 3.56
N PRO A 132 2.14 -2.60 2.24
CA PRO A 132 3.12 -1.85 1.45
C PRO A 132 3.01 -0.33 1.54
N HIS A 133 1.81 0.21 1.74
CA HIS A 133 1.58 1.65 1.86
C HIS A 133 1.98 2.24 3.22
N GLU A 134 2.16 1.39 4.24
CA GLU A 134 2.61 1.76 5.59
C GLU A 134 4.12 1.48 5.81
N ALA A 135 4.81 0.92 4.80
CA ALA A 135 6.20 0.53 4.93
C ALA A 135 7.12 1.74 5.09
N ASP A 136 7.92 1.70 6.16
CA ASP A 136 8.95 2.69 6.47
C ASP A 136 10.12 2.01 7.18
N LEU A 137 11.23 1.85 6.48
CA LEU A 137 12.41 1.19 7.01
C LEU A 137 13.05 1.95 8.18
N HIS A 138 12.91 3.27 8.24
CA HIS A 138 13.47 4.07 9.33
C HIS A 138 12.76 3.81 10.65
N SER A 139 11.47 3.56 10.61
CA SER A 139 10.67 3.17 11.78
C SER A 139 10.58 1.65 11.98
N GLY A 140 11.34 0.85 11.22
CA GLY A 140 11.34 -0.61 11.31
C GLY A 140 10.08 -1.27 10.75
N LYS A 141 9.29 -0.56 9.95
CA LYS A 141 8.09 -1.11 9.29
C LYS A 141 8.46 -1.69 7.92
N ILE A 142 8.36 -3.01 7.77
CA ILE A 142 8.64 -3.69 6.50
C ILE A 142 7.35 -4.16 5.83
N SER A 143 7.33 -4.01 4.51
CA SER A 143 6.19 -4.47 3.71
C SER A 143 6.03 -6.00 3.81
N ILE A 144 4.79 -6.46 3.96
CA ILE A 144 4.43 -7.88 3.87
C ILE A 144 4.85 -8.51 2.52
N LYS A 145 5.02 -7.69 1.48
CA LYS A 145 5.51 -8.13 0.16
C LYS A 145 7.04 -8.18 0.06
N SER A 146 7.77 -7.73 1.09
CA SER A 146 9.24 -7.79 1.10
C SER A 146 9.76 -9.24 1.14
N PRO A 147 10.96 -9.53 0.61
CA PRO A 147 11.54 -10.88 0.64
C PRO A 147 11.67 -11.46 2.05
N ILE A 148 12.06 -10.65 3.02
CA ILE A 148 12.18 -11.05 4.44
C ILE A 148 10.80 -11.41 5.00
N ALA A 149 9.81 -10.54 4.84
CA ALA A 149 8.46 -10.79 5.34
C ALA A 149 7.86 -12.05 4.72
N LYS A 150 7.96 -12.21 3.40
CA LYS A 150 7.46 -13.41 2.67
C LYS A 150 8.06 -14.71 3.18
N ALA A 151 9.35 -14.73 3.52
CA ALA A 151 10.01 -15.92 4.04
C ALA A 151 9.56 -16.26 5.48
N LEU A 152 9.14 -15.23 6.24
CA LEU A 152 8.75 -15.37 7.65
C LEU A 152 7.26 -15.61 7.86
N LEU A 153 6.40 -15.29 6.88
CA LEU A 153 4.94 -15.45 7.00
C LEU A 153 4.57 -16.87 7.44
N GLY A 154 3.72 -16.98 8.47
CA GLY A 154 3.26 -18.24 9.04
C GLY A 154 4.28 -18.96 9.92
N LYS A 155 5.49 -18.43 10.09
CA LYS A 155 6.54 -18.99 10.95
C LYS A 155 6.31 -18.66 12.41
N LYS A 156 6.92 -19.49 13.29
CA LYS A 156 6.89 -19.32 14.74
C LYS A 156 8.28 -18.96 15.26
N ALA A 157 8.33 -18.42 16.48
CA ALA A 157 9.58 -18.16 17.17
C ALA A 157 10.45 -19.43 17.26
N GLY A 158 11.75 -19.29 17.03
CA GLY A 158 12.74 -20.36 16.97
C GLY A 158 12.98 -20.94 15.57
N GLU A 159 12.12 -20.66 14.58
CA GLU A 159 12.33 -21.15 13.22
C GLU A 159 13.39 -20.34 12.46
N GLU A 160 14.10 -21.03 11.57
CA GLU A 160 15.08 -20.42 10.68
C GLU A 160 14.56 -20.36 9.26
N VAL A 161 14.88 -19.27 8.54
CA VAL A 161 14.48 -19.06 7.16
C VAL A 161 15.66 -18.62 6.32
N MET A 162 15.61 -19.01 5.03
CA MET A 162 16.53 -18.53 4.00
C MET A 162 15.85 -17.44 3.20
N VAL A 163 16.51 -16.29 3.07
CA VAL A 163 16.00 -15.14 2.31
C VAL A 163 16.93 -14.85 1.16
N LYS A 164 16.41 -14.87 -0.05
CA LYS A 164 17.15 -14.45 -1.23
C LYS A 164 17.05 -12.93 -1.38
N VAL A 165 18.20 -12.28 -1.30
CA VAL A 165 18.37 -10.85 -1.53
C VAL A 165 19.37 -10.62 -2.65
N PRO A 166 19.47 -9.39 -3.25
CA PRO A 166 20.44 -9.11 -4.30
C PRO A 166 21.91 -9.45 -3.93
N ALA A 167 22.25 -9.33 -2.64
CA ALA A 167 23.58 -9.67 -2.11
C ALA A 167 23.82 -11.19 -1.92
N GLY A 168 22.82 -12.05 -2.18
CA GLY A 168 22.92 -13.51 -2.03
C GLY A 168 21.85 -14.10 -1.12
N LEU A 169 22.14 -15.28 -0.58
CA LEU A 169 21.27 -15.98 0.38
C LEU A 169 21.67 -15.61 1.81
N LEU A 170 20.71 -15.08 2.56
CA LEU A 170 20.88 -14.77 3.99
C LEU A 170 20.03 -15.72 4.81
N LYS A 171 20.60 -16.21 5.93
CA LYS A 171 19.89 -17.07 6.88
C LYS A 171 19.53 -16.27 8.13
N PHE A 172 18.25 -16.24 8.45
CA PHE A 172 17.72 -15.56 9.64
C PHE A 172 17.05 -16.56 10.57
N ARG A 173 17.17 -16.33 11.87
CA ARG A 173 16.37 -16.99 12.91
C ARG A 173 15.32 -16.01 13.41
N LEU A 174 14.09 -16.45 13.53
CA LEU A 174 12.99 -15.72 14.14
C LEU A 174 13.06 -15.89 15.66
N ASP A 175 13.45 -14.85 16.39
CA ASP A 175 13.65 -14.91 17.84
C ASP A 175 12.34 -14.72 18.61
N SER A 176 11.48 -13.78 18.19
CA SER A 176 10.16 -13.55 18.79
C SER A 176 9.14 -13.08 17.79
N VAL A 177 7.87 -13.33 18.11
CA VAL A 177 6.68 -12.83 17.41
C VAL A 177 5.72 -12.27 18.43
N GLU A 178 5.27 -11.02 18.22
CA GLU A 178 4.32 -10.32 19.08
C GLU A 178 3.32 -9.57 18.18
N LEU A 179 2.18 -9.12 18.73
CA LEU A 179 1.21 -8.26 18.07
C LEU A 179 1.27 -6.82 18.56
#